data_e3c6436c1c1969896d8960b0b308629b
#
_entry.id   e3c6436c1c1969896d8960b0b308629b
#
_cell.length_a   1.000
_cell.length_b   1.000
_cell.length_c   1.000
_cell.angle_alpha   90.00
_cell.angle_beta   90.00
_cell.angle_gamma   90.00
#
_symmetry.space_group_name_H-M   'P 1'
#
loop_
_entity.id
_entity.type
_entity.pdbx_description
1 polymer ?
#
loop_
_entity_poly.entity_id
_entity_poly.type
_entity_poly.pdbx_seq_one_letter_code
_entity_poly.pdbx_strand_id
1 'polypeptide(L)'
;MDILTGFRGMLNNEYVELTSKQGVDKLLSRGGTVIGTSNSTNLFNFPVQKKDGKVVYEDLSDMCIENVKKLGFDYIFALGGDGTQKSARDFAKKGLNIIGIPKTIDNDVANTDMTFRIFNSGRYSNRCNR
;
A
#
# COMPACT_ATOMS: atom_id res chain seq x y z
N MET A 1 9.42 9.42 -4.90
CA MET A 1 9.74 8.57 -3.72
C MET A 1 8.65 7.53 -3.52
N ASP A 2 9.04 6.30 -3.27
CA ASP A 2 8.14 5.17 -3.10
C ASP A 2 8.36 4.53 -1.74
N ILE A 3 7.27 4.24 -1.01
CA ILE A 3 7.32 3.66 0.33
C ILE A 3 7.42 2.15 0.18
N LEU A 4 8.44 1.56 0.79
CA LEU A 4 8.66 0.11 0.77
C LEU A 4 7.62 -0.61 1.64
N THR A 5 7.26 -1.82 1.26
CA THR A 5 6.38 -2.70 2.05
C THR A 5 5.03 -2.09 2.46
N GLY A 6 4.51 -1.15 1.67
CA GLY A 6 3.21 -0.51 1.88
C GLY A 6 3.13 0.28 3.20
N PHE A 7 2.02 0.20 3.91
CA PHE A 7 1.82 0.97 5.15
C PHE A 7 2.84 0.68 6.26
N ARG A 8 3.46 -0.50 6.25
CA ARG A 8 4.53 -0.84 7.20
C ARG A 8 5.77 0.04 7.00
N GLY A 9 6.08 0.37 5.76
CA GLY A 9 7.20 1.28 5.44
C GLY A 9 6.97 2.70 5.95
N MET A 10 5.71 3.17 6.03
CA MET A 10 5.39 4.46 6.64
C MET A 10 5.74 4.48 8.14
N LEU A 11 5.53 3.35 8.84
CA LEU A 11 5.89 3.21 10.25
C LEU A 11 7.39 3.21 10.45
N ASN A 12 8.13 2.50 9.60
CA ASN A 12 9.56 2.27 9.75
C ASN A 12 10.43 3.33 9.05
N ASN A 13 9.83 4.32 8.36
CA ASN A 13 10.53 5.26 7.48
C ASN A 13 11.33 4.57 6.36
N GLU A 14 10.81 3.50 5.79
CA GLU A 14 11.43 2.75 4.71
C GLU A 14 10.91 3.27 3.36
N TYR A 15 11.76 3.94 2.61
CA TYR A 15 11.42 4.47 1.29
C TYR A 15 12.59 4.36 0.31
N VAL A 16 12.28 4.42 -0.96
CA VAL A 16 13.25 4.41 -2.06
C VAL A 16 12.85 5.44 -3.12
N GLU A 17 13.82 6.03 -3.76
CA GLU A 17 13.60 6.85 -4.94
C GLU A 17 13.74 5.99 -6.19
N LEU A 18 12.62 5.68 -6.83
CA LEU A 18 12.62 4.97 -8.11
C LEU A 18 12.95 5.97 -9.23
N THR A 19 14.11 5.81 -9.84
CA THR A 19 14.56 6.63 -10.97
C THR A 19 14.79 5.76 -12.20
N SER A 20 14.79 6.36 -13.39
CA SER A 20 15.12 5.68 -14.65
C SER A 20 16.48 4.99 -14.60
N LYS A 21 17.45 5.54 -13.85
CA LYS A 21 18.77 4.93 -13.63
C LYS A 21 18.71 3.58 -12.91
N GLN A 22 17.65 3.32 -12.15
CA GLN A 22 17.45 2.05 -11.44
C GLN A 22 16.66 1.03 -12.26
N GLY A 23 16.45 1.29 -13.54
CA GLY A 23 15.80 0.34 -14.46
C GLY A 23 14.28 0.33 -14.34
N VAL A 24 13.66 1.43 -13.92
CA VAL A 24 12.19 1.60 -13.85
C VAL A 24 11.55 1.29 -15.21
N ASP A 25 12.23 1.61 -16.31
CA ASP A 25 11.76 1.34 -17.68
C ASP A 25 11.49 -0.15 -17.94
N LYS A 26 12.15 -1.05 -17.21
CA LYS A 26 11.97 -2.50 -17.31
C LYS A 26 10.82 -3.02 -16.44
N LEU A 27 10.23 -2.20 -15.58
CA LEU A 27 9.18 -2.62 -14.65
C LEU A 27 7.85 -2.86 -15.35
N LEU A 28 7.57 -2.18 -16.45
CA LEU A 28 6.33 -2.30 -17.22
C LEU A 28 6.11 -3.74 -17.76
N SER A 29 7.19 -4.49 -17.99
CA SER A 29 7.13 -5.88 -18.46
C SER A 29 7.18 -6.93 -17.34
N ARG A 30 7.42 -6.52 -16.10
CA ARG A 30 7.51 -7.42 -14.95
C ARG A 30 6.18 -7.51 -14.21
N GLY A 31 5.82 -8.70 -13.79
CA GLY A 31 4.74 -8.93 -12.84
C GLY A 31 5.20 -8.73 -11.39
N GLY A 32 4.24 -8.54 -10.48
CA GLY A 32 4.52 -8.37 -9.05
C GLY A 32 4.81 -6.91 -8.66
N THR A 33 5.57 -6.74 -7.60
CA THR A 33 5.98 -5.43 -7.07
C THR A 33 7.47 -5.41 -6.77
N VAL A 34 8.12 -4.28 -7.02
CA VAL A 34 9.54 -4.08 -6.70
C VAL A 34 9.72 -3.42 -5.34
N ILE A 35 8.70 -2.72 -4.85
CA ILE A 35 8.71 -2.04 -3.54
C ILE A 35 8.13 -2.91 -2.41
N GLY A 36 7.66 -4.11 -2.73
CA GLY A 36 7.04 -5.01 -1.76
C GLY A 36 5.63 -4.60 -1.36
N THR A 37 4.97 -5.48 -0.63
CA THR A 37 3.64 -5.26 -0.05
C THR A 37 3.58 -5.83 1.36
N SER A 38 2.64 -5.33 2.17
CA SER A 38 2.29 -5.93 3.46
C SER A 38 0.77 -6.12 3.53
N ASN A 39 0.33 -7.36 3.67
CA ASN A 39 -1.09 -7.71 3.73
C ASN A 39 -1.64 -7.72 5.17
N SER A 40 -0.76 -7.70 6.17
CA SER A 40 -1.12 -7.88 7.59
C SER A 40 -1.01 -6.61 8.44
N THR A 41 -0.72 -5.47 7.82
CA THR A 41 -0.43 -4.24 8.56
C THR A 41 -1.67 -3.36 8.66
N ASN A 42 -2.39 -3.47 9.77
CA ASN A 42 -3.39 -2.49 10.17
C ASN A 42 -2.78 -1.55 11.22
N LEU A 43 -2.42 -0.33 10.80
CA LEU A 43 -1.74 0.65 11.66
C LEU A 43 -2.67 1.27 12.72
N PHE A 44 -3.99 1.19 12.54
CA PHE A 44 -4.98 1.64 13.52
C PHE A 44 -5.22 0.61 14.63
N ASN A 45 -4.73 -0.62 14.44
CA ASN A 45 -4.83 -1.70 15.41
C ASN A 45 -3.59 -2.62 15.25
N PHE A 46 -2.42 -2.07 15.54
CA PHE A 46 -1.15 -2.73 15.31
C PHE A 46 -0.73 -3.54 16.54
N PRO A 47 -0.37 -4.83 16.39
CA PRO A 47 0.10 -5.64 17.49
C PRO A 47 1.51 -5.24 17.93
N VAL A 48 1.62 -4.71 19.14
CA VAL A 48 2.89 -4.35 19.77
C VAL A 48 3.20 -5.34 20.88
N GLN A 49 4.36 -5.97 20.81
CA GLN A 49 4.81 -6.88 21.86
C GLN A 49 5.49 -6.07 22.99
N LYS A 50 4.89 -6.07 24.17
CA LYS A 50 5.49 -5.45 25.37
C LYS A 50 6.58 -6.34 25.98
N LYS A 51 7.45 -5.74 26.79
CA LYS A 51 8.55 -6.41 27.48
C LYS A 51 8.10 -7.62 28.34
N ASP A 52 6.85 -7.64 28.76
CA ASP A 52 6.21 -8.73 29.51
C ASP A 52 5.70 -9.89 28.63
N GLY A 53 6.02 -9.89 27.35
CA GLY A 53 5.58 -10.93 26.41
C GLY A 53 4.11 -10.84 25.99
N LYS A 54 3.35 -9.87 26.52
CA LYS A 54 1.95 -9.64 26.14
C LYS A 54 1.87 -8.83 24.85
N VAL A 55 1.01 -9.28 23.95
CA VAL A 55 0.67 -8.51 22.72
C VAL A 55 -0.46 -7.53 23.09
N VAL A 56 -0.21 -6.25 22.86
CA VAL A 56 -1.19 -5.18 23.02
C VAL A 56 -1.40 -4.53 21.65
N TYR A 57 -2.63 -4.21 21.32
CA TYR A 57 -2.94 -3.52 20.07
C TYR A 57 -2.94 -2.01 20.30
N GLU A 58 -2.18 -1.28 19.49
CA GLU A 58 -2.03 0.16 19.57
C GLU A 58 -2.31 0.83 18.22
N ASP A 59 -2.86 2.06 18.25
CA ASP A 59 -3.01 2.91 17.07
C ASP A 59 -1.69 3.66 16.82
N LEU A 60 -0.99 3.28 15.77
CA LEU A 60 0.27 3.90 15.36
C LEU A 60 0.11 4.84 14.16
N SER A 61 -1.13 5.14 13.77
CA SER A 61 -1.41 5.94 12.58
C SER A 61 -0.90 7.39 12.71
N ASP A 62 -0.95 7.97 13.90
CA ASP A 62 -0.47 9.35 14.12
C ASP A 62 1.06 9.45 13.96
N MET A 63 1.80 8.44 14.43
CA MET A 63 3.24 8.35 14.22
C MET A 63 3.59 8.21 12.74
N CYS A 64 2.80 7.43 11.99
CA CYS A 64 2.97 7.32 10.54
C CYS A 64 2.73 8.66 9.83
N ILE A 65 1.72 9.42 10.24
CA ILE A 65 1.42 10.74 9.68
C ILE A 65 2.58 11.71 9.94
N GLU A 66 3.14 11.71 11.15
CA GLU A 66 4.31 12.52 11.47
C GLU A 66 5.53 12.15 10.63
N ASN A 67 5.80 10.86 10.45
CA ASN A 67 6.89 10.37 9.61
C ASN A 67 6.75 10.87 8.16
N VAL A 68 5.57 10.74 7.60
CA VAL A 68 5.26 11.20 6.23
C VAL A 68 5.45 12.71 6.09
N LYS A 69 4.99 13.49 7.08
CA LYS A 69 5.17 14.96 7.10
C LYS A 69 6.65 15.35 7.21
N LYS A 70 7.44 14.65 8.03
CA LYS A 70 8.89 14.88 8.15
C LYS A 70 9.64 14.59 6.84
N LEU A 71 9.17 13.61 6.05
CA LEU A 71 9.73 13.28 4.75
C LEU A 71 9.32 14.27 3.64
N GLY A 72 8.39 15.17 3.92
CA GLY A 72 7.98 16.22 2.97
C GLY A 72 7.12 15.73 1.82
N PHE A 73 6.36 14.64 2.00
CA PHE A 73 5.40 14.20 1.00
C PHE A 73 4.18 15.11 0.96
N ASP A 74 3.85 15.65 -0.21
CA ASP A 74 2.63 16.44 -0.43
C ASP A 74 1.39 15.54 -0.56
N TYR A 75 1.54 14.42 -1.28
CA TYR A 75 0.48 13.44 -1.54
C TYR A 75 1.02 12.03 -1.48
N ILE A 76 0.16 11.09 -1.09
CA ILE A 76 0.44 9.65 -1.12
C ILE A 76 -0.59 8.95 -2.01
N PHE A 77 -0.13 8.06 -2.87
CA PHE A 77 -0.97 7.17 -3.66
C PHE A 77 -0.98 5.78 -3.03
N ALA A 78 -2.15 5.33 -2.58
CA ALA A 78 -2.34 4.02 -1.97
C ALA A 78 -2.98 3.05 -2.98
N LEU A 79 -2.18 2.17 -3.56
CA LEU A 79 -2.63 1.18 -4.54
C LEU A 79 -2.95 -0.14 -3.82
N GLY A 80 -4.19 -0.61 -3.92
CA GLY A 80 -4.56 -1.89 -3.34
C GLY A 80 -6.05 -2.17 -3.32
N GLY A 81 -6.42 -3.29 -2.69
CA GLY A 81 -7.79 -3.74 -2.54
C GLY A 81 -8.54 -3.04 -1.40
N ASP A 82 -9.66 -3.61 -1.03
CA ASP A 82 -10.60 -3.06 -0.04
C ASP A 82 -9.92 -2.66 1.29
N GLY A 83 -9.07 -3.51 1.84
CA GLY A 83 -8.34 -3.20 3.10
C GLY A 83 -7.43 -1.98 2.97
N THR A 84 -6.74 -1.82 1.83
CA THR A 84 -5.90 -0.65 1.56
C THR A 84 -6.74 0.62 1.43
N GLN A 85 -7.88 0.53 0.74
CA GLN A 85 -8.79 1.67 0.56
C GLN A 85 -9.42 2.12 1.89
N LYS A 86 -9.80 1.18 2.76
CA LYS A 86 -10.28 1.48 4.12
C LYS A 86 -9.21 2.21 4.94
N SER A 87 -7.98 1.73 4.93
CA SER A 87 -6.86 2.38 5.62
C SER A 87 -6.57 3.78 5.05
N ALA A 88 -6.57 3.93 3.72
CA ALA A 88 -6.37 5.23 3.07
C ALA A 88 -7.46 6.23 3.47
N ARG A 89 -8.73 5.81 3.49
CA ARG A 89 -9.85 6.63 3.96
C ARG A 89 -9.66 7.09 5.41
N ASP A 90 -9.21 6.18 6.28
CA ASP A 90 -9.07 6.50 7.70
C ASP A 90 -7.85 7.42 7.94
N PHE A 91 -6.77 7.30 7.15
CA PHE A 91 -5.69 8.28 7.12
C PHE A 91 -6.13 9.65 6.58
N ALA A 92 -6.96 9.67 5.54
CA ALA A 92 -7.53 10.93 5.01
C ALA A 92 -8.36 11.66 6.06
N LYS A 93 -9.16 10.95 6.86
CA LYS A 93 -9.92 11.51 7.99
C LYS A 93 -9.02 12.15 9.05
N LYS A 94 -7.80 11.62 9.23
CA LYS A 94 -6.80 12.19 10.13
C LYS A 94 -5.99 13.35 9.50
N GLY A 95 -6.33 13.77 8.29
CA GLY A 95 -5.72 14.92 7.61
C GLY A 95 -4.48 14.61 6.78
N LEU A 96 -4.26 13.35 6.40
CA LEU A 96 -3.22 12.98 5.46
C LEU A 96 -3.74 13.13 4.02
N ASN A 97 -2.97 13.79 3.15
CA ASN A 97 -3.28 13.88 1.73
C ASN A 97 -3.00 12.54 1.04
N ILE A 98 -3.98 11.67 1.01
CA ILE A 98 -3.85 10.32 0.45
C ILE A 98 -4.93 10.07 -0.59
N ILE A 99 -4.53 9.49 -1.72
CA ILE A 99 -5.40 9.14 -2.84
C ILE A 99 -5.40 7.63 -2.99
N GLY A 100 -6.57 7.03 -2.83
CA GLY A 100 -6.77 5.60 -3.03
C GLY A 100 -6.89 5.24 -4.51
N ILE A 101 -6.12 4.25 -4.95
CA ILE A 101 -6.22 3.68 -6.30
C ILE A 101 -6.66 2.22 -6.16
N PRO A 102 -7.91 1.88 -6.50
CA PRO A 102 -8.44 0.53 -6.32
C PRO A 102 -7.75 -0.44 -7.28
N LYS A 103 -7.03 -1.41 -6.74
CA LYS A 103 -6.30 -2.44 -7.47
C LYS A 103 -6.58 -3.80 -6.84
N THR A 104 -7.46 -4.58 -7.46
CA THR A 104 -7.78 -5.96 -7.09
C THR A 104 -8.27 -6.72 -8.30
N ILE A 105 -8.10 -8.05 -8.32
CA ILE A 105 -8.65 -8.91 -9.37
C ILE A 105 -10.10 -9.32 -9.06
N ASP A 106 -10.53 -9.18 -7.81
CA ASP A 106 -11.84 -9.62 -7.34
C ASP A 106 -12.94 -8.60 -7.65
N ASN A 107 -12.56 -7.37 -8.04
CA ASN A 107 -13.45 -6.25 -8.34
C ASN A 107 -14.46 -5.95 -7.22
N ASP A 108 -14.02 -6.08 -5.98
CA ASP A 108 -14.82 -6.04 -4.76
C ASP A 108 -14.72 -4.72 -3.97
N VAL A 109 -14.13 -3.68 -4.58
CA VAL A 109 -14.01 -2.36 -3.93
C VAL A 109 -15.30 -1.57 -4.12
N ALA A 110 -15.95 -1.24 -3.01
CA ALA A 110 -17.19 -0.48 -3.02
C ALA A 110 -17.04 0.89 -3.70
N ASN A 111 -18.10 1.34 -4.40
CA ASN A 111 -18.17 2.61 -5.12
C ASN A 111 -17.15 2.73 -6.27
N THR A 112 -16.75 1.62 -6.86
CA THR A 112 -15.97 1.59 -8.09
C THR A 112 -16.67 0.71 -9.11
N ASP A 113 -16.74 1.17 -10.36
CA ASP A 113 -17.30 0.36 -11.45
C ASP A 113 -16.33 -0.76 -11.83
N MET A 114 -15.02 -0.45 -11.78
CA MET A 114 -13.98 -1.38 -12.16
C MET A 114 -12.67 -1.06 -11.46
N THR A 115 -11.98 -2.10 -11.00
CA THR A 115 -10.66 -1.99 -10.38
C THR A 115 -9.54 -2.27 -11.38
N PHE A 116 -8.38 -1.68 -11.14
CA PHE A 116 -7.18 -2.02 -11.90
C PHE A 116 -6.86 -3.50 -11.77
N ARG A 117 -6.43 -4.13 -12.86
CA ARG A 117 -6.03 -5.54 -12.99
C ARG A 117 -7.10 -6.55 -13.36
N ILE A 118 -8.40 -6.21 -13.32
CA ILE A 118 -9.45 -7.16 -13.73
C ILE A 118 -9.26 -7.62 -15.19
N PHE A 119 -8.86 -6.72 -16.10
CA PHE A 119 -8.62 -7.07 -17.51
C PHE A 119 -7.35 -7.89 -17.74
N ASN A 120 -6.34 -7.78 -16.87
CA ASN A 120 -5.10 -8.52 -17.02
C ASN A 120 -5.23 -9.98 -16.60
N SER A 121 -6.14 -10.31 -15.67
CA SER A 121 -6.38 -11.70 -15.26
C SER A 121 -6.89 -12.56 -16.42
N GLY A 122 -7.77 -12.02 -17.26
CA GLY A 122 -8.29 -12.73 -18.43
C GLY A 122 -7.26 -13.02 -19.54
N ARG A 123 -6.23 -12.20 -19.69
CA ARG A 123 -5.17 -12.42 -20.68
C ARG A 123 -4.14 -13.46 -20.25
N TYR A 124 -3.89 -13.60 -18.96
CA TYR A 124 -2.94 -14.58 -18.45
C TYR A 124 -3.52 -15.98 -18.34
N SER A 125 -4.83 -16.13 -18.06
CA SER A 125 -5.49 -17.44 -18.05
C SER A 125 -5.49 -18.12 -19.42
N ASN A 126 -5.54 -17.35 -20.51
CA ASN A 126 -5.48 -17.90 -21.88
C ASN A 126 -4.07 -18.32 -22.34
N ARG A 127 -3.01 -17.96 -21.60
CA ARG A 127 -1.64 -18.40 -21.93
C ARG A 127 -1.22 -19.68 -21.19
N CYS A 128 -1.91 -20.05 -20.12
CA CYS A 128 -1.62 -21.27 -19.38
C CYS A 128 -2.33 -22.52 -19.94
N ASN A 129 -3.24 -22.35 -20.90
CA ASN A 129 -4.00 -23.44 -21.52
C ASN A 129 -3.58 -23.73 -22.97
N ARG A 130 -2.33 -23.48 -23.35
CA ARG A 130 -1.73 -23.93 -24.62
C ARG A 130 -0.44 -24.65 -24.37
#